data_ce09d4d46e25825978c2c5fba7b6cb63
#
_entry.id   ce09d4d46e25825978c2c5fba7b6cb63
#
_cell.length_a   1.000
_cell.length_b   1.000
_cell.length_c   1.000
_cell.angle_alpha   90.00
_cell.angle_beta   90.00
_cell.angle_gamma   90.00
#
_symmetry.space_group_name_H-M   'P 1'
#
loop_
_entity.id
_entity.type
_entity.pdbx_description
1 polymer ?
#
loop_
_entity_poly.entity_id
_entity_poly.type
_entity_poly.pdbx_seq_one_letter_code
_entity_poly.pdbx_strand_id
1 'polypeptide(L)'
;MSEAAIASPAGFVDVTRLIDEQRIGLFQIWVLLLCASAMFVDGFDTQAISYVAPSLRAAWSVNPAALGTVFAAGGFGALLGTLMFAPFADRIGRKPMIIGCLLFFSVCSLLTSLTNTVPELLWMRFVTGLGLGGVVPNALALTAEYMPKRLKVTLVMIAWFGFSTGSGFAGPIAAHILGGHTWRTVFLFGGVLPMLLAPLLLWGLPESFQYLTQRGADSRRISTILTRINSRLVFPDSVGFINSEKKEKGFPVTLLFREGRARITLFLWVMFFMNLLALFFLNSWLPTALHETGIPVHTSIIIASLMHFGGIVGGLAIAPLCDKFNPYAILAAAYICSGLSIAGIGMAGNVAVLAIATTSLAGFFTFGAQNCANAIAATNYPTAMRSTGVGWALGVGRSGQIVGPLIGGLLFSMKWGTRGVLDMVALPSIVAATAALFLLGSAQRFEARREVLAK
;
A
#
# COMPACT_ATOMS: atom_id res chain seq x y z
N MET A 1 -22.42 23.31 -23.69
CA MET A 1 -21.83 22.39 -24.70
C MET A 1 -22.94 21.43 -25.10
N SER A 2 -23.26 21.34 -26.40
CA SER A 2 -24.44 20.69 -26.91
C SER A 2 -24.41 19.15 -26.72
N GLU A 3 -25.57 18.56 -26.44
CA GLU A 3 -25.81 17.09 -26.27
C GLU A 3 -25.30 16.19 -27.41
N ALA A 4 -24.95 16.75 -28.55
CA ALA A 4 -24.56 16.01 -29.76
C ALA A 4 -23.10 15.52 -29.77
N ALA A 5 -22.22 15.92 -28.80
CA ALA A 5 -20.77 15.65 -28.87
C ALA A 5 -20.35 14.37 -28.15
N ILE A 6 -21.24 13.67 -27.43
CA ILE A 6 -20.87 12.56 -26.52
C ILE A 6 -21.22 11.17 -27.10
N ALA A 7 -22.11 11.09 -28.06
CA ALA A 7 -22.47 9.83 -28.71
C ALA A 7 -21.53 9.54 -29.89
N SER A 8 -20.85 8.38 -29.88
CA SER A 8 -20.25 7.80 -31.07
C SER A 8 -21.32 7.63 -32.16
N PRO A 9 -20.97 7.66 -33.48
CA PRO A 9 -21.89 7.42 -34.57
C PRO A 9 -22.71 6.12 -34.48
N ALA A 10 -22.34 5.22 -33.57
CA ALA A 10 -22.97 3.93 -33.31
C ALA A 10 -23.96 3.91 -32.12
N GLY A 11 -24.32 5.05 -31.50
CA GLY A 11 -25.22 5.07 -30.33
C GLY A 11 -24.59 4.59 -29.02
N PHE A 12 -23.27 4.52 -28.94
CA PHE A 12 -22.53 4.13 -27.72
C PHE A 12 -21.88 5.34 -27.05
N VAL A 13 -21.92 5.38 -25.71
CA VAL A 13 -21.25 6.38 -24.88
C VAL A 13 -20.04 5.76 -24.19
N ASP A 14 -18.86 6.38 -24.35
CA ASP A 14 -17.65 5.99 -23.64
C ASP A 14 -17.67 6.60 -22.24
N VAL A 15 -17.82 5.73 -21.22
CA VAL A 15 -17.88 6.12 -19.81
C VAL A 15 -16.60 6.81 -19.36
N THR A 16 -15.43 6.29 -19.78
CA THR A 16 -14.12 6.85 -19.38
C THR A 16 -13.95 8.27 -19.88
N ARG A 17 -14.23 8.49 -21.17
CA ARG A 17 -14.14 9.81 -21.77
C ARG A 17 -15.12 10.81 -21.13
N LEU A 18 -16.32 10.35 -20.83
CA LEU A 18 -17.33 11.17 -20.17
C LEU A 18 -16.89 11.62 -18.77
N ILE A 19 -16.29 10.72 -17.98
CA ILE A 19 -15.74 11.05 -16.65
C ILE A 19 -14.57 12.05 -16.78
N ASP A 20 -13.71 11.87 -17.77
CA ASP A 20 -12.54 12.73 -18.00
C ASP A 20 -12.92 14.20 -18.30
N GLU A 21 -14.03 14.41 -18.96
CA GLU A 21 -14.55 15.74 -19.31
C GLU A 21 -15.27 16.43 -18.14
N GLN A 22 -15.68 15.68 -17.09
CA GLN A 22 -16.40 16.24 -15.96
C GLN A 22 -15.48 16.90 -14.93
N ARG A 23 -16.03 17.86 -14.19
CA ARG A 23 -15.42 18.34 -12.93
C ARG A 23 -15.73 17.35 -11.82
N ILE A 24 -14.84 17.25 -10.85
CA ILE A 24 -15.06 16.39 -9.69
C ILE A 24 -16.29 16.88 -8.93
N GLY A 25 -17.27 15.99 -8.79
CA GLY A 25 -18.50 16.22 -8.05
C GLY A 25 -18.44 15.60 -6.64
N LEU A 26 -19.44 15.94 -5.81
CA LEU A 26 -19.56 15.40 -4.44
C LEU A 26 -19.66 13.87 -4.41
N PHE A 27 -20.30 13.27 -5.41
CA PHE A 27 -20.42 11.82 -5.50
C PHE A 27 -19.05 11.13 -5.69
N GLN A 28 -18.17 11.70 -6.50
CA GLN A 28 -16.81 11.18 -6.70
C GLN A 28 -15.97 11.32 -5.43
N ILE A 29 -16.11 12.45 -4.71
CA ILE A 29 -15.47 12.64 -3.40
C ILE A 29 -16.01 11.61 -2.40
N TRP A 30 -17.29 11.32 -2.42
CA TRP A 30 -17.91 10.29 -1.58
C TRP A 30 -17.34 8.90 -1.87
N VAL A 31 -17.21 8.52 -3.14
CA VAL A 31 -16.56 7.24 -3.54
C VAL A 31 -15.11 7.18 -3.05
N LEU A 32 -14.35 8.27 -3.21
CA LEU A 32 -12.99 8.38 -2.71
C LEU A 32 -12.91 8.15 -1.19
N LEU A 33 -13.78 8.81 -0.42
CA LEU A 33 -13.82 8.69 1.03
C LEU A 33 -14.21 7.27 1.48
N LEU A 34 -15.15 6.62 0.80
CA LEU A 34 -15.54 5.24 1.10
C LEU A 34 -14.41 4.25 0.80
N CYS A 35 -13.71 4.40 -0.32
CA CYS A 35 -12.54 3.59 -0.63
C CYS A 35 -11.40 3.84 0.38
N ALA A 36 -11.14 5.09 0.73
CA ALA A 36 -10.14 5.45 1.74
C ALA A 36 -10.50 4.90 3.13
N SER A 37 -11.80 4.89 3.51
CA SER A 37 -12.24 4.31 4.78
C SER A 37 -12.09 2.78 4.83
N ALA A 38 -12.34 2.08 3.72
CA ALA A 38 -12.07 0.66 3.62
C ALA A 38 -10.56 0.35 3.77
N MET A 39 -9.71 1.20 3.17
CA MET A 39 -8.26 1.10 3.32
C MET A 39 -7.77 1.51 4.71
N PHE A 40 -8.48 2.42 5.39
CA PHE A 40 -8.19 2.81 6.77
C PHE A 40 -8.33 1.63 7.73
N VAL A 41 -9.43 0.89 7.66
CA VAL A 41 -9.64 -0.27 8.55
C VAL A 41 -8.70 -1.43 8.21
N ASP A 42 -8.31 -1.57 6.94
CA ASP A 42 -7.27 -2.51 6.49
C ASP A 42 -5.90 -2.15 7.11
N GLY A 43 -5.50 -0.88 7.00
CA GLY A 43 -4.27 -0.38 7.61
C GLY A 43 -4.25 -0.54 9.13
N PHE A 44 -5.38 -0.33 9.79
CA PHE A 44 -5.53 -0.54 11.22
C PHE A 44 -5.24 -2.01 11.59
N ASP A 45 -5.93 -2.97 10.98
CA ASP A 45 -5.75 -4.40 11.31
C ASP A 45 -4.35 -4.91 10.95
N THR A 46 -3.83 -4.49 9.79
CA THR A 46 -2.46 -4.83 9.36
C THR A 46 -1.43 -4.45 10.41
N GLN A 47 -1.59 -3.29 11.05
CA GLN A 47 -0.62 -2.77 12.01
C GLN A 47 -0.90 -3.20 13.46
N ALA A 48 -2.13 -3.59 13.78
CA ALA A 48 -2.55 -3.96 15.14
C ALA A 48 -1.65 -5.01 15.79
N ILE A 49 -1.25 -6.05 15.05
CA ILE A 49 -0.39 -7.12 15.56
C ILE A 49 0.98 -6.60 16.03
N SER A 50 1.56 -5.61 15.35
CA SER A 50 2.83 -4.99 15.71
C SER A 50 2.72 -4.20 17.02
N TYR A 51 1.63 -3.45 17.18
CA TYR A 51 1.41 -2.64 18.39
C TYR A 51 1.11 -3.48 19.63
N VAL A 52 0.49 -4.64 19.48
CA VAL A 52 0.27 -5.56 20.61
C VAL A 52 1.47 -6.47 20.89
N ALA A 53 2.44 -6.53 20.02
CA ALA A 53 3.58 -7.45 20.11
C ALA A 53 4.35 -7.39 21.45
N PRO A 54 4.68 -6.22 22.01
CA PRO A 54 5.36 -6.16 23.31
C PRO A 54 4.50 -6.79 24.42
N SER A 55 3.20 -6.49 24.48
CA SER A 55 2.27 -7.04 25.47
C SER A 55 2.04 -8.54 25.27
N LEU A 56 1.97 -9.01 24.03
CA LEU A 56 1.84 -10.43 23.69
C LEU A 56 3.10 -11.23 24.12
N ARG A 57 4.29 -10.67 23.87
CA ARG A 57 5.54 -11.28 24.35
C ARG A 57 5.60 -11.40 25.87
N ALA A 58 5.16 -10.37 26.57
CA ALA A 58 5.10 -10.40 28.02
C ALA A 58 4.09 -11.44 28.55
N ALA A 59 2.88 -11.52 27.90
CA ALA A 59 1.82 -12.43 28.35
C ALA A 59 2.12 -13.92 28.10
N TRP A 60 2.75 -14.25 26.97
CA TRP A 60 2.97 -15.63 26.53
C TRP A 60 4.45 -16.05 26.52
N SER A 61 5.37 -15.18 26.95
CA SER A 61 6.84 -15.42 26.88
C SER A 61 7.31 -15.87 25.51
N VAL A 62 6.74 -15.27 24.43
CA VAL A 62 7.00 -15.68 23.04
C VAL A 62 8.41 -15.32 22.62
N ASN A 63 9.11 -16.29 22.01
CA ASN A 63 10.39 -16.04 21.39
C ASN A 63 10.22 -15.07 20.18
N PRO A 64 11.09 -14.08 20.00
CA PRO A 64 11.09 -13.18 18.86
C PRO A 64 11.04 -13.88 17.50
N ALA A 65 11.75 -14.99 17.30
CA ALA A 65 11.71 -15.75 16.06
C ALA A 65 10.30 -16.25 15.74
N ALA A 66 9.58 -16.79 16.75
CA ALA A 66 8.20 -17.23 16.56
C ALA A 66 7.24 -16.06 16.26
N LEU A 67 7.46 -14.89 16.85
CA LEU A 67 6.66 -13.69 16.54
C LEU A 67 6.97 -13.18 15.12
N GLY A 68 8.21 -13.25 14.66
CA GLY A 68 8.60 -12.95 13.29
C GLY A 68 7.85 -13.81 12.27
N THR A 69 7.64 -15.12 12.56
CA THR A 69 6.85 -16.00 11.69
C THR A 69 5.36 -15.61 11.67
N VAL A 70 4.80 -15.14 12.80
CA VAL A 70 3.43 -14.64 12.87
C VAL A 70 3.23 -13.41 11.99
N PHE A 71 4.17 -12.45 12.04
CA PHE A 71 4.13 -11.27 11.17
C PHE A 71 4.24 -11.65 9.69
N ALA A 72 5.20 -12.53 9.36
CA ALA A 72 5.41 -13.01 8.00
C ALA A 72 4.19 -13.77 7.45
N ALA A 73 3.51 -14.55 8.30
CA ALA A 73 2.31 -15.27 7.91
C ALA A 73 1.18 -14.33 7.44
N GLY A 74 0.96 -13.20 8.15
CA GLY A 74 0.02 -12.16 7.72
C GLY A 74 0.40 -11.56 6.36
N GLY A 75 1.68 -11.21 6.18
CA GLY A 75 2.21 -10.70 4.91
C GLY A 75 2.09 -11.70 3.76
N PHE A 76 2.37 -12.97 4.01
CA PHE A 76 2.22 -14.04 3.03
C PHE A 76 0.75 -14.27 2.65
N GLY A 77 -0.15 -14.25 3.65
CA GLY A 77 -1.60 -14.28 3.42
C GLY A 77 -2.06 -13.12 2.52
N ALA A 78 -1.62 -11.89 2.80
CA ALA A 78 -1.96 -10.70 2.01
C ALA A 78 -1.44 -10.79 0.56
N LEU A 79 -0.24 -11.34 0.35
CA LEU A 79 0.29 -11.60 -0.99
C LEU A 79 -0.61 -12.57 -1.76
N LEU A 80 -0.93 -13.72 -1.17
CA LEU A 80 -1.82 -14.71 -1.80
C LEU A 80 -3.22 -14.14 -2.02
N GLY A 81 -3.78 -13.44 -1.04
CA GLY A 81 -5.07 -12.78 -1.16
C GLY A 81 -5.12 -11.79 -2.32
N THR A 82 -4.07 -10.98 -2.50
CA THR A 82 -3.99 -10.06 -3.64
C THR A 82 -3.99 -10.82 -4.97
N LEU A 83 -3.23 -11.91 -5.08
CA LEU A 83 -3.16 -12.71 -6.31
C LEU A 83 -4.47 -13.44 -6.62
N MET A 84 -5.20 -13.87 -5.59
CA MET A 84 -6.48 -14.57 -5.75
C MET A 84 -7.64 -13.62 -6.00
N PHE A 85 -7.82 -12.61 -5.15
CA PHE A 85 -9.04 -11.80 -5.14
C PHE A 85 -9.06 -10.68 -6.19
N ALA A 86 -7.90 -10.22 -6.69
CA ALA A 86 -7.89 -9.23 -7.76
C ALA A 86 -8.50 -9.76 -9.08
N PRO A 87 -8.16 -10.98 -9.57
CA PRO A 87 -8.84 -11.57 -10.73
C PRO A 87 -10.31 -11.94 -10.48
N PHE A 88 -10.67 -12.34 -9.24
CA PHE A 88 -12.05 -12.63 -8.88
C PHE A 88 -12.93 -11.38 -8.93
N ALA A 89 -12.39 -10.21 -8.57
CA ALA A 89 -13.13 -8.95 -8.66
C ALA A 89 -13.58 -8.60 -10.08
N ASP A 90 -12.83 -9.00 -11.10
CA ASP A 90 -13.23 -8.82 -12.50
C ASP A 90 -14.45 -9.69 -12.87
N ARG A 91 -14.70 -10.80 -12.13
CA ARG A 91 -15.82 -11.73 -12.38
C ARG A 91 -17.05 -11.45 -11.52
N ILE A 92 -16.88 -11.01 -10.29
CA ILE A 92 -17.95 -10.86 -9.29
C ILE A 92 -18.33 -9.38 -9.13
N GLY A 93 -17.42 -8.46 -9.43
CA GLY A 93 -17.53 -7.04 -9.20
C GLY A 93 -16.59 -6.55 -8.09
N ARG A 94 -16.18 -5.29 -8.16
CA ARG A 94 -15.24 -4.73 -7.17
C ARG A 94 -15.91 -4.41 -5.85
N LYS A 95 -17.14 -3.90 -5.87
CA LYS A 95 -17.90 -3.60 -4.66
C LYS A 95 -18.11 -4.83 -3.78
N PRO A 96 -18.71 -5.96 -4.25
CA PRO A 96 -18.89 -7.13 -3.42
C PRO A 96 -17.56 -7.75 -2.99
N MET A 97 -16.51 -7.62 -3.79
CA MET A 97 -15.19 -8.11 -3.41
C MET A 97 -14.60 -7.31 -2.24
N ILE A 98 -14.65 -5.98 -2.27
CA ILE A 98 -14.19 -5.12 -1.17
C ILE A 98 -14.96 -5.47 0.11
N ILE A 99 -16.29 -5.54 0.03
CA ILE A 99 -17.14 -5.80 1.20
C ILE A 99 -16.95 -7.22 1.72
N GLY A 100 -16.89 -8.21 0.84
CA GLY A 100 -16.65 -9.61 1.19
C GLY A 100 -15.30 -9.82 1.89
N CYS A 101 -14.22 -9.27 1.33
CA CYS A 101 -12.90 -9.32 1.94
C CYS A 101 -12.86 -8.57 3.28
N LEU A 102 -13.54 -7.42 3.38
CA LEU A 102 -13.63 -6.63 4.60
C LEU A 102 -14.35 -7.40 5.72
N LEU A 103 -15.49 -8.01 5.43
CA LEU A 103 -16.21 -8.83 6.40
C LEU A 103 -15.43 -10.10 6.77
N PHE A 104 -14.77 -10.72 5.80
CA PHE A 104 -13.96 -11.90 6.02
C PHE A 104 -12.80 -11.62 7.00
N PHE A 105 -11.97 -10.60 6.74
CA PHE A 105 -10.88 -10.29 7.67
C PHE A 105 -11.39 -9.77 9.02
N SER A 106 -12.53 -9.09 9.05
CA SER A 106 -13.20 -8.65 10.27
C SER A 106 -13.51 -9.84 11.21
N VAL A 107 -14.16 -10.88 10.67
CA VAL A 107 -14.43 -12.12 11.41
C VAL A 107 -13.13 -12.78 11.87
N CYS A 108 -12.12 -12.85 11.00
CA CYS A 108 -10.82 -13.43 11.35
C CYS A 108 -10.10 -12.62 12.45
N SER A 109 -10.22 -11.29 12.46
CA SER A 109 -9.68 -10.44 13.51
C SER A 109 -10.39 -10.69 14.85
N LEU A 110 -11.73 -10.81 14.86
CA LEU A 110 -12.49 -11.23 16.06
C LEU A 110 -12.03 -12.59 16.56
N LEU A 111 -11.88 -13.58 15.68
CA LEU A 111 -11.39 -14.92 16.04
C LEU A 111 -9.94 -14.88 16.56
N THR A 112 -9.13 -13.96 16.07
CA THR A 112 -7.76 -13.74 16.57
C THR A 112 -7.76 -13.38 18.07
N SER A 113 -8.76 -12.66 18.55
CA SER A 113 -8.87 -12.33 19.99
C SER A 113 -9.07 -13.55 20.89
N LEU A 114 -9.53 -14.68 20.33
CA LEU A 114 -9.80 -15.93 21.04
C LEU A 114 -8.60 -16.88 21.05
N THR A 115 -7.54 -16.58 20.33
CA THR A 115 -6.35 -17.45 20.25
C THR A 115 -5.63 -17.53 21.60
N ASN A 116 -5.11 -18.73 21.91
CA ASN A 116 -4.40 -19.00 23.15
C ASN A 116 -2.96 -19.51 22.93
N THR A 117 -2.63 -19.84 21.69
CA THR A 117 -1.32 -20.37 21.33
C THR A 117 -0.72 -19.64 20.14
N VAL A 118 0.61 -19.65 20.02
CA VAL A 118 1.33 -19.03 18.88
C VAL A 118 0.94 -19.67 17.52
N PRO A 119 0.81 -21.02 17.40
CA PRO A 119 0.34 -21.62 16.15
C PRO A 119 -1.07 -21.17 15.74
N GLU A 120 -2.02 -21.06 16.70
CA GLU A 120 -3.34 -20.52 16.40
C GLU A 120 -3.27 -19.08 15.90
N LEU A 121 -2.49 -18.23 16.58
CA LEU A 121 -2.28 -16.84 16.18
C LEU A 121 -1.66 -16.75 14.78
N LEU A 122 -0.67 -17.59 14.46
CA LEU A 122 -0.04 -17.66 13.14
C LEU A 122 -1.06 -17.97 12.06
N TRP A 123 -1.89 -19.02 12.25
CA TRP A 123 -2.93 -19.37 11.29
C TRP A 123 -3.98 -18.28 11.15
N MET A 124 -4.41 -17.69 12.25
CA MET A 124 -5.38 -16.58 12.19
C MET A 124 -4.80 -15.36 11.46
N ARG A 125 -3.52 -15.03 11.65
CA ARG A 125 -2.87 -13.95 10.91
C ARG A 125 -2.73 -14.24 9.43
N PHE A 126 -2.40 -15.48 9.08
CA PHE A 126 -2.37 -15.91 7.67
C PHE A 126 -3.75 -15.76 6.99
N VAL A 127 -4.79 -16.29 7.65
CA VAL A 127 -6.16 -16.22 7.12
C VAL A 127 -6.69 -14.78 7.08
N THR A 128 -6.43 -13.97 8.12
CA THR A 128 -6.75 -12.54 8.11
C THR A 128 -6.04 -11.83 6.94
N GLY A 129 -4.77 -12.15 6.73
CA GLY A 129 -3.98 -11.62 5.62
C GLY A 129 -4.61 -11.92 4.26
N LEU A 130 -5.15 -13.11 4.03
CA LEU A 130 -5.87 -13.43 2.79
C LEU A 130 -6.98 -12.39 2.51
N GLY A 131 -7.80 -12.07 3.52
CA GLY A 131 -8.86 -11.07 3.39
C GLY A 131 -8.32 -9.66 3.10
N LEU A 132 -7.32 -9.22 3.88
CA LEU A 132 -6.66 -7.92 3.70
C LEU A 132 -6.09 -7.75 2.29
N GLY A 133 -5.51 -8.82 1.70
CA GLY A 133 -4.96 -8.79 0.35
C GLY A 133 -5.96 -8.42 -0.76
N GLY A 134 -7.27 -8.59 -0.52
CA GLY A 134 -8.31 -8.27 -1.49
C GLY A 134 -8.84 -6.84 -1.43
N VAL A 135 -8.74 -6.14 -0.29
CA VAL A 135 -9.37 -4.82 -0.10
C VAL A 135 -8.65 -3.73 -0.88
N VAL A 136 -7.36 -3.55 -0.62
CA VAL A 136 -6.57 -2.42 -1.15
C VAL A 136 -6.56 -2.37 -2.68
N PRO A 137 -6.21 -3.45 -3.43
CA PRO A 137 -6.13 -3.36 -4.89
C PRO A 137 -7.48 -3.05 -5.52
N ASN A 138 -8.58 -3.59 -4.96
CA ASN A 138 -9.92 -3.33 -5.46
C ASN A 138 -10.41 -1.92 -5.14
N ALA A 139 -10.11 -1.38 -3.96
CA ALA A 139 -10.44 -0.01 -3.58
C ALA A 139 -9.69 1.01 -4.44
N LEU A 140 -8.39 0.81 -4.68
CA LEU A 140 -7.59 1.68 -5.56
C LEU A 140 -8.09 1.62 -7.00
N ALA A 141 -8.40 0.44 -7.50
CA ALA A 141 -8.90 0.25 -8.85
C ALA A 141 -10.28 0.90 -9.02
N LEU A 142 -11.18 0.73 -8.05
CA LEU A 142 -12.49 1.40 -8.07
C LEU A 142 -12.34 2.93 -8.01
N THR A 143 -11.47 3.45 -7.12
CA THR A 143 -11.15 4.89 -7.09
C THR A 143 -10.68 5.37 -8.46
N ALA A 144 -9.74 4.65 -9.09
CA ALA A 144 -9.19 5.03 -10.38
C ALA A 144 -10.23 5.09 -11.51
N GLU A 145 -11.28 4.26 -11.46
CA GLU A 145 -12.37 4.26 -12.46
C GLU A 145 -13.30 5.46 -12.35
N TYR A 146 -13.47 6.00 -11.14
CA TYR A 146 -14.36 7.13 -10.89
C TYR A 146 -13.68 8.48 -11.02
N MET A 147 -12.33 8.52 -11.18
CA MET A 147 -11.57 9.77 -11.19
C MET A 147 -11.12 10.15 -12.61
N PRO A 148 -11.20 11.46 -12.96
CA PRO A 148 -10.75 11.94 -14.26
C PRO A 148 -9.23 11.79 -14.39
N LYS A 149 -8.75 11.47 -15.60
CA LYS A 149 -7.32 11.20 -15.90
C LYS A 149 -6.38 12.27 -15.38
N ARG A 150 -6.77 13.55 -15.48
CA ARG A 150 -5.97 14.70 -15.03
C ARG A 150 -5.61 14.67 -13.55
N LEU A 151 -6.46 14.05 -12.69
CA LEU A 151 -6.28 13.99 -11.23
C LEU A 151 -6.25 12.54 -10.70
N LYS A 152 -6.34 11.56 -11.59
CA LYS A 152 -6.43 10.12 -11.25
C LYS A 152 -5.30 9.69 -10.32
N VAL A 153 -4.06 10.02 -10.66
CA VAL A 153 -2.89 9.63 -9.85
C VAL A 153 -2.95 10.26 -8.46
N THR A 154 -3.19 11.55 -8.37
CA THR A 154 -3.28 12.28 -7.10
C THR A 154 -4.39 11.73 -6.20
N LEU A 155 -5.58 11.49 -6.75
CA LEU A 155 -6.72 11.02 -5.97
C LEU A 155 -6.57 9.55 -5.54
N VAL A 156 -5.95 8.72 -6.36
CA VAL A 156 -5.57 7.35 -5.97
C VAL A 156 -4.53 7.36 -4.84
N MET A 157 -3.57 8.29 -4.88
CA MET A 157 -2.61 8.48 -3.77
C MET A 157 -3.30 8.97 -2.49
N ILE A 158 -4.29 9.88 -2.60
CA ILE A 158 -5.09 10.32 -1.45
C ILE A 158 -5.87 9.14 -0.86
N ALA A 159 -6.46 8.28 -1.69
CA ALA A 159 -7.10 7.05 -1.20
C ALA A 159 -6.10 6.16 -0.45
N TRP A 160 -4.88 6.00 -0.97
CA TRP A 160 -3.81 5.24 -0.30
C TRP A 160 -3.44 5.80 1.07
N PHE A 161 -3.54 7.12 1.29
CA PHE A 161 -3.34 7.70 2.61
C PHE A 161 -4.35 7.20 3.64
N GLY A 162 -5.50 6.69 3.22
CA GLY A 162 -6.42 5.96 4.09
C GLY A 162 -5.72 4.81 4.82
N PHE A 163 -4.96 3.98 4.10
CA PHE A 163 -4.17 2.89 4.70
C PHE A 163 -3.12 3.41 5.70
N SER A 164 -2.34 4.42 5.30
CA SER A 164 -1.30 4.98 6.18
C SER A 164 -1.89 5.66 7.42
N THR A 165 -3.00 6.38 7.29
CA THR A 165 -3.69 6.98 8.44
C THR A 165 -4.28 5.92 9.36
N GLY A 166 -4.90 4.86 8.80
CA GLY A 166 -5.39 3.72 9.58
C GLY A 166 -4.29 3.06 10.40
N SER A 167 -3.15 2.78 9.77
CA SER A 167 -1.96 2.24 10.45
C SER A 167 -1.41 3.17 11.52
N GLY A 168 -1.40 4.49 11.25
CA GLY A 168 -0.94 5.50 12.20
C GLY A 168 -1.89 5.64 13.41
N PHE A 169 -3.20 5.72 13.19
CA PHE A 169 -4.18 5.82 14.28
C PHE A 169 -4.33 4.52 15.07
N ALA A 170 -3.99 3.38 14.50
CA ALA A 170 -3.97 2.11 15.23
C ALA A 170 -3.04 2.14 16.45
N GLY A 171 -1.92 2.91 16.40
CA GLY A 171 -1.00 3.05 17.52
C GLY A 171 -1.62 3.72 18.75
N PRO A 172 -2.07 4.98 18.67
CA PRO A 172 -2.73 5.66 19.80
C PRO A 172 -3.95 4.91 20.33
N ILE A 173 -4.76 4.30 19.44
CA ILE A 173 -5.92 3.49 19.83
C ILE A 173 -5.47 2.23 20.59
N ALA A 174 -4.48 1.50 20.08
CA ALA A 174 -3.92 0.32 20.76
C ALA A 174 -3.26 0.69 22.08
N ALA A 175 -2.51 1.79 22.16
CA ALA A 175 -1.89 2.28 23.37
C ALA A 175 -2.95 2.60 24.45
N HIS A 176 -4.03 3.28 24.06
CA HIS A 176 -5.14 3.59 24.98
C HIS A 176 -5.84 2.30 25.49
N ILE A 177 -6.15 1.37 24.60
CA ILE A 177 -6.78 0.08 24.96
C ILE A 177 -5.87 -0.71 25.90
N LEU A 178 -4.58 -0.81 25.61
CA LEU A 178 -3.61 -1.55 26.42
C LEU A 178 -3.36 -0.92 27.79
N GLY A 179 -3.70 0.34 27.99
CA GLY A 179 -3.64 1.02 29.29
C GLY A 179 -4.62 0.48 30.32
N GLY A 180 -5.70 -0.18 29.91
CA GLY A 180 -6.72 -0.74 30.81
C GLY A 180 -7.21 -2.14 30.46
N HIS A 181 -6.84 -2.66 29.30
CA HIS A 181 -7.32 -3.93 28.78
C HIS A 181 -6.20 -4.80 28.23
N THR A 182 -6.54 -6.05 27.87
CA THR A 182 -5.59 -7.00 27.26
C THR A 182 -5.39 -6.72 25.78
N TRP A 183 -4.32 -7.28 25.20
CA TRP A 183 -4.02 -7.21 23.77
C TRP A 183 -5.16 -7.76 22.89
N ARG A 184 -5.99 -8.68 23.41
CA ARG A 184 -7.16 -9.25 22.72
C ARG A 184 -8.19 -8.18 22.36
N THR A 185 -8.36 -7.18 23.21
CA THR A 185 -9.33 -6.08 23.01
C THR A 185 -8.98 -5.24 21.76
N VAL A 186 -7.69 -5.14 21.42
CA VAL A 186 -7.26 -4.45 20.17
C VAL A 186 -7.80 -5.17 18.94
N PHE A 187 -7.75 -6.51 18.91
CA PHE A 187 -8.30 -7.30 17.81
C PHE A 187 -9.84 -7.33 17.80
N LEU A 188 -10.49 -7.30 18.96
CA LEU A 188 -11.94 -7.10 19.03
C LEU A 188 -12.35 -5.78 18.40
N PHE A 189 -11.66 -4.70 18.75
CA PHE A 189 -11.91 -3.39 18.16
C PHE A 189 -11.63 -3.40 16.65
N GLY A 190 -10.49 -3.98 16.22
CA GLY A 190 -10.10 -4.13 14.81
C GLY A 190 -11.08 -4.97 13.99
N GLY A 191 -11.76 -5.93 14.60
CA GLY A 191 -12.80 -6.73 13.95
C GLY A 191 -14.16 -6.04 13.91
N VAL A 192 -14.56 -5.33 14.96
CA VAL A 192 -15.85 -4.62 15.01
C VAL A 192 -15.88 -3.42 14.05
N LEU A 193 -14.77 -2.67 13.96
CA LEU A 193 -14.70 -1.46 13.15
C LEU A 193 -15.05 -1.71 11.67
N PRO A 194 -14.50 -2.72 10.96
CA PRO A 194 -14.90 -3.03 9.58
C PRO A 194 -16.35 -3.51 9.48
N MET A 195 -16.88 -4.25 10.47
CA MET A 195 -18.30 -4.64 10.47
C MET A 195 -19.23 -3.44 10.49
N LEU A 196 -18.90 -2.42 11.27
CA LEU A 196 -19.67 -1.17 11.31
C LEU A 196 -19.54 -0.37 10.02
N LEU A 197 -18.43 -0.48 9.29
CA LEU A 197 -18.23 0.17 8.01
C LEU A 197 -18.97 -0.55 6.87
N ALA A 198 -19.15 -1.87 6.95
CA ALA A 198 -19.73 -2.67 5.87
C ALA A 198 -21.12 -2.19 5.40
N PRO A 199 -22.10 -1.84 6.27
CA PRO A 199 -23.38 -1.29 5.83
C PRO A 199 -23.23 0.01 5.04
N LEU A 200 -22.32 0.90 5.48
CA LEU A 200 -22.06 2.16 4.77
C LEU A 200 -21.50 1.91 3.37
N LEU A 201 -20.61 0.94 3.21
CA LEU A 201 -20.09 0.52 1.89
C LEU A 201 -21.16 -0.16 1.05
N LEU A 202 -22.03 -0.99 1.66
CA LEU A 202 -23.14 -1.63 0.95
C LEU A 202 -24.09 -0.62 0.30
N TRP A 203 -24.43 0.46 1.01
CA TRP A 203 -25.38 1.47 0.52
C TRP A 203 -24.70 2.57 -0.29
N GLY A 204 -23.50 2.98 0.08
CA GLY A 204 -22.83 4.14 -0.47
C GLY A 204 -21.89 3.87 -1.65
N LEU A 205 -21.23 2.70 -1.69
CA LEU A 205 -20.24 2.38 -2.70
C LEU A 205 -20.91 1.94 -4.01
N PRO A 206 -20.61 2.58 -5.15
CA PRO A 206 -21.10 2.11 -6.45
C PRO A 206 -20.30 0.92 -6.96
N GLU A 207 -20.81 0.23 -7.98
CA GLU A 207 -20.09 -0.85 -8.65
C GLU A 207 -19.15 -0.31 -9.73
N SER A 208 -18.15 -1.10 -10.10
CA SER A 208 -17.18 -0.82 -11.14
C SER A 208 -17.83 -0.63 -12.52
N PHE A 209 -17.52 0.46 -13.20
CA PHE A 209 -17.96 0.68 -14.59
C PHE A 209 -17.39 -0.37 -15.53
N GLN A 210 -16.14 -0.80 -15.32
CA GLN A 210 -15.53 -1.84 -16.13
C GLN A 210 -16.27 -3.17 -16.01
N TYR A 211 -16.67 -3.54 -14.80
CA TYR A 211 -17.46 -4.74 -14.55
C TYR A 211 -18.86 -4.65 -15.18
N LEU A 212 -19.56 -3.51 -15.01
CA LEU A 212 -20.90 -3.31 -15.53
C LEU A 212 -20.93 -3.34 -17.07
N THR A 213 -19.99 -2.68 -17.73
CA THR A 213 -19.92 -2.67 -19.20
C THR A 213 -19.53 -4.02 -19.79
N GLN A 214 -18.60 -4.77 -19.15
CA GLN A 214 -18.20 -6.09 -19.63
C GLN A 214 -19.32 -7.15 -19.51
N ARG A 215 -20.18 -7.01 -18.51
CA ARG A 215 -21.31 -7.93 -18.28
C ARG A 215 -22.56 -7.58 -19.08
N GLY A 216 -22.52 -6.51 -19.88
CA GLY A 216 -23.71 -6.01 -20.57
C GLY A 216 -24.84 -5.65 -19.60
N ALA A 217 -24.44 -5.08 -18.44
CA ALA A 217 -25.41 -4.66 -17.43
C ALA A 217 -26.42 -3.69 -18.02
N ASP A 218 -27.65 -3.69 -17.48
CA ASP A 218 -28.72 -2.79 -17.87
C ASP A 218 -28.20 -1.35 -17.94
N SER A 219 -28.32 -0.70 -19.10
CA SER A 219 -27.91 0.67 -19.37
C SER A 219 -28.48 1.65 -18.34
N ARG A 220 -29.66 1.36 -17.77
CA ARG A 220 -30.27 2.14 -16.69
C ARG A 220 -29.41 2.19 -15.42
N ARG A 221 -28.69 1.12 -15.10
CA ARG A 221 -27.81 1.07 -13.93
C ARG A 221 -26.60 1.98 -14.10
N ILE A 222 -26.00 1.96 -15.29
CA ILE A 222 -24.85 2.82 -15.63
C ILE A 222 -25.28 4.27 -15.70
N SER A 223 -26.41 4.57 -16.37
CA SER A 223 -26.97 5.92 -16.48
C SER A 223 -27.27 6.52 -15.10
N THR A 224 -27.87 5.74 -14.19
CA THR A 224 -28.14 6.18 -12.80
C THR A 224 -26.88 6.59 -12.07
N ILE A 225 -25.78 5.84 -12.22
CA ILE A 225 -24.51 6.18 -11.58
C ILE A 225 -23.92 7.46 -12.21
N LEU A 226 -23.94 7.56 -13.54
CA LEU A 226 -23.44 8.73 -14.27
C LEU A 226 -24.24 10.01 -13.95
N THR A 227 -25.56 9.90 -13.78
CA THR A 227 -26.41 11.02 -13.35
C THR A 227 -26.07 11.49 -11.92
N ARG A 228 -25.60 10.59 -11.04
CA ARG A 228 -25.07 10.98 -9.71
C ARG A 228 -23.75 11.75 -9.81
N ILE A 229 -22.92 11.47 -10.82
CA ILE A 229 -21.69 12.23 -11.07
C ILE A 229 -22.02 13.63 -11.58
N ASN A 230 -22.96 13.73 -12.54
CA ASN A 230 -23.46 15.00 -13.05
C ASN A 230 -24.95 14.90 -13.37
N SER A 231 -25.77 15.58 -12.59
CA SER A 231 -27.24 15.58 -12.71
C SER A 231 -27.78 16.17 -14.02
N ARG A 232 -26.93 16.85 -14.80
CA ARG A 232 -27.29 17.38 -16.13
C ARG A 232 -27.21 16.34 -17.25
N LEU A 233 -26.65 15.16 -16.97
CA LEU A 233 -26.56 14.10 -17.96
C LEU A 233 -27.88 13.34 -18.03
N VAL A 234 -28.49 13.36 -19.20
CA VAL A 234 -29.71 12.60 -19.50
C VAL A 234 -29.37 11.62 -20.61
N PHE A 235 -29.66 10.36 -20.40
CA PHE A 235 -29.40 9.30 -21.38
C PHE A 235 -30.69 8.66 -21.84
N PRO A 236 -30.93 8.53 -23.17
CA PRO A 236 -32.03 7.73 -23.69
C PRO A 236 -31.89 6.25 -23.26
N ASP A 237 -33.02 5.55 -23.08
CA ASP A 237 -33.03 4.13 -22.69
C ASP A 237 -32.33 3.21 -23.70
N SER A 238 -32.15 3.67 -24.95
CA SER A 238 -31.51 2.90 -26.04
C SER A 238 -29.96 3.05 -26.10
N VAL A 239 -29.36 3.86 -25.24
CA VAL A 239 -27.92 4.13 -25.29
C VAL A 239 -27.13 2.95 -24.72
N GLY A 240 -26.19 2.43 -25.51
CA GLY A 240 -25.18 1.49 -25.04
C GLY A 240 -24.01 2.20 -24.36
N PHE A 241 -23.40 1.57 -23.36
CA PHE A 241 -22.20 2.07 -22.68
C PHE A 241 -21.02 1.19 -22.97
N ILE A 242 -19.88 1.80 -23.32
CA ILE A 242 -18.60 1.12 -23.53
C ILE A 242 -17.51 1.72 -22.64
N ASN A 243 -16.51 0.93 -22.35
CA ASN A 243 -15.31 1.38 -21.66
C ASN A 243 -14.12 1.19 -22.62
N SER A 244 -13.53 2.29 -23.08
CA SER A 244 -12.41 2.28 -24.03
C SER A 244 -11.06 1.96 -23.38
N GLU A 245 -10.98 1.81 -22.06
CA GLU A 245 -9.74 1.35 -21.42
C GLU A 245 -9.46 -0.11 -21.84
N LYS A 246 -8.63 -0.27 -22.88
CA LYS A 246 -8.16 -1.60 -23.30
C LYS A 246 -7.31 -2.20 -22.20
N LYS A 247 -7.69 -3.40 -21.73
CA LYS A 247 -6.74 -4.25 -20.98
C LYS A 247 -5.56 -4.54 -21.91
N GLU A 248 -4.40 -3.94 -21.62
CA GLU A 248 -3.16 -4.35 -22.28
C GLU A 248 -2.91 -5.81 -21.88
N LYS A 249 -2.77 -6.68 -22.88
CA LYS A 249 -2.35 -8.06 -22.64
C LYS A 249 -0.95 -8.00 -22.04
N GLY A 250 -0.78 -8.59 -20.83
CA GLY A 250 0.51 -8.62 -20.15
C GLY A 250 1.59 -9.24 -21.06
N PHE A 251 2.75 -8.63 -21.07
CA PHE A 251 3.91 -9.15 -21.80
C PHE A 251 4.62 -10.23 -20.98
N PRO A 252 5.24 -11.25 -21.61
CA PRO A 252 6.08 -12.21 -20.91
C PRO A 252 7.21 -11.51 -20.14
N VAL A 253 7.44 -11.91 -18.90
CA VAL A 253 8.49 -11.35 -18.04
C VAL A 253 9.87 -11.39 -18.67
N THR A 254 10.13 -12.38 -19.52
CA THR A 254 11.38 -12.53 -20.26
C THR A 254 11.73 -11.31 -21.11
N LEU A 255 10.74 -10.53 -21.57
CA LEU A 255 10.96 -9.31 -22.34
C LEU A 255 11.55 -8.17 -21.52
N LEU A 256 11.38 -8.19 -20.18
CA LEU A 256 12.00 -7.23 -19.28
C LEU A 256 13.54 -7.36 -19.25
N PHE A 257 14.06 -8.50 -19.66
CA PHE A 257 15.50 -8.80 -19.67
C PHE A 257 16.14 -8.68 -21.05
N ARG A 258 15.35 -8.44 -22.10
CA ARG A 258 15.84 -8.27 -23.48
C ARG A 258 16.27 -6.82 -23.75
N GLU A 259 16.96 -6.62 -24.87
CA GLU A 259 17.37 -5.29 -25.39
C GLU A 259 18.18 -4.45 -24.39
N GLY A 260 19.02 -5.09 -23.56
CA GLY A 260 19.89 -4.41 -22.61
C GLY A 260 19.19 -3.92 -21.33
N ARG A 261 17.87 -4.19 -21.17
CA ARG A 261 17.08 -3.77 -19.99
C ARG A 261 17.31 -4.63 -18.74
N ALA A 262 17.99 -5.76 -18.86
CA ALA A 262 18.22 -6.68 -17.72
C ALA A 262 18.81 -5.96 -16.49
N ARG A 263 19.80 -5.08 -16.70
CA ARG A 263 20.43 -4.31 -15.62
C ARG A 263 19.44 -3.38 -14.92
N ILE A 264 18.64 -2.64 -15.68
CA ILE A 264 17.62 -1.73 -15.16
C ILE A 264 16.58 -2.52 -14.34
N THR A 265 16.10 -3.63 -14.89
CA THR A 265 15.13 -4.50 -14.23
C THR A 265 15.67 -5.06 -12.90
N LEU A 266 16.91 -5.56 -12.90
CA LEU A 266 17.54 -6.11 -11.68
C LEU A 266 17.74 -5.04 -10.62
N PHE A 267 18.26 -3.86 -10.97
CA PHE A 267 18.42 -2.77 -9.99
C PHE A 267 17.08 -2.26 -9.44
N LEU A 268 16.05 -2.17 -10.27
CA LEU A 268 14.70 -1.85 -9.80
C LEU A 268 14.20 -2.93 -8.82
N TRP A 269 14.36 -4.20 -9.13
CA TRP A 269 13.94 -5.30 -8.26
C TRP A 269 14.69 -5.29 -6.92
N VAL A 270 16.01 -5.10 -6.94
CA VAL A 270 16.81 -4.97 -5.71
C VAL A 270 16.33 -3.78 -4.87
N MET A 271 16.13 -2.64 -5.50
CA MET A 271 15.68 -1.42 -4.84
C MET A 271 14.31 -1.59 -4.18
N PHE A 272 13.33 -2.16 -4.89
CA PHE A 272 12.00 -2.44 -4.34
C PHE A 272 12.05 -3.46 -3.21
N PHE A 273 12.80 -4.54 -3.39
CA PHE A 273 12.95 -5.58 -2.37
C PHE A 273 13.58 -5.02 -1.09
N MET A 274 14.69 -4.30 -1.21
CA MET A 274 15.42 -3.75 -0.07
C MET A 274 14.59 -2.69 0.69
N ASN A 275 13.90 -1.80 -0.05
CA ASN A 275 13.05 -0.80 0.59
C ASN A 275 11.87 -1.43 1.32
N LEU A 276 11.16 -2.37 0.69
CA LEU A 276 10.03 -3.05 1.33
C LEU A 276 10.46 -3.97 2.48
N LEU A 277 11.66 -4.56 2.40
CA LEU A 277 12.24 -5.31 3.52
C LEU A 277 12.43 -4.40 4.74
N ALA A 278 13.10 -3.25 4.58
CA ALA A 278 13.33 -2.30 5.66
C ALA A 278 11.99 -1.73 6.21
N LEU A 279 11.07 -1.37 5.31
CA LEU A 279 9.77 -0.83 5.66
C LEU A 279 8.94 -1.83 6.50
N PHE A 280 8.85 -3.08 6.06
CA PHE A 280 8.06 -4.09 6.79
C PHE A 280 8.76 -4.63 8.03
N PHE A 281 10.10 -4.59 8.08
CA PHE A 281 10.80 -4.77 9.32
C PHE A 281 10.39 -3.72 10.35
N LEU A 282 10.48 -2.44 10.00
CA LEU A 282 10.08 -1.33 10.88
C LEU A 282 8.61 -1.44 11.28
N ASN A 283 7.72 -1.67 10.33
CA ASN A 283 6.29 -1.86 10.60
C ASN A 283 6.04 -2.94 11.65
N SER A 284 6.79 -4.04 11.63
CA SER A 284 6.57 -5.17 12.53
C SER A 284 7.26 -5.02 13.88
N TRP A 285 8.48 -4.50 13.89
CA TRP A 285 9.35 -4.58 15.06
C TRP A 285 9.58 -3.27 15.78
N LEU A 286 9.24 -2.12 15.18
CA LEU A 286 9.56 -0.82 15.76
C LEU A 286 8.99 -0.60 17.18
N PRO A 287 7.72 -0.95 17.49
CA PRO A 287 7.22 -0.82 18.87
C PRO A 287 8.01 -1.66 19.87
N THR A 288 8.35 -2.89 19.48
CA THR A 288 9.16 -3.81 20.31
C THR A 288 10.58 -3.29 20.48
N ALA A 289 11.21 -2.84 19.39
CA ALA A 289 12.56 -2.29 19.40
C ALA A 289 12.66 -1.08 20.34
N LEU A 290 11.74 -0.13 20.23
CA LEU A 290 11.67 1.05 21.10
C LEU A 290 11.44 0.67 22.56
N HIS A 291 10.58 -0.34 22.83
CA HIS A 291 10.36 -0.81 24.18
C HIS A 291 11.63 -1.45 24.79
N GLU A 292 12.38 -2.22 24.02
CA GLU A 292 13.64 -2.84 24.48
C GLU A 292 14.75 -1.82 24.79
N THR A 293 14.67 -0.57 24.30
CA THR A 293 15.58 0.50 24.70
C THR A 293 15.25 1.14 26.05
N GLY A 294 14.17 0.69 26.72
CA GLY A 294 13.72 1.21 28.01
C GLY A 294 12.58 2.24 27.93
N ILE A 295 12.08 2.52 26.72
CA ILE A 295 10.89 3.37 26.55
C ILE A 295 9.63 2.59 27.00
N PRO A 296 8.72 3.17 27.82
CA PRO A 296 7.48 2.51 28.19
C PRO A 296 6.66 2.03 26.99
N VAL A 297 5.99 0.85 27.09
CA VAL A 297 5.23 0.22 26.00
C VAL A 297 4.25 1.21 25.36
N HIS A 298 3.48 1.93 26.16
CA HIS A 298 2.51 2.92 25.69
C HIS A 298 3.18 3.98 24.80
N THR A 299 4.29 4.55 25.25
CA THR A 299 5.05 5.58 24.51
C THR A 299 5.70 4.99 23.25
N SER A 300 6.24 3.76 23.34
CA SER A 300 6.86 3.06 22.19
C SER A 300 5.86 2.85 21.04
N ILE A 301 4.62 2.49 21.36
CA ILE A 301 3.54 2.31 20.38
C ILE A 301 3.20 3.65 19.71
N ILE A 302 3.06 4.72 20.49
CA ILE A 302 2.76 6.06 19.95
C ILE A 302 3.90 6.54 19.05
N ILE A 303 5.17 6.41 19.49
CA ILE A 303 6.31 6.81 18.68
C ILE A 303 6.36 6.03 17.37
N ALA A 304 6.17 4.70 17.43
CA ALA A 304 6.18 3.86 16.25
C ALA A 304 5.06 4.26 15.24
N SER A 305 3.90 4.69 15.73
CA SER A 305 2.81 5.15 14.87
C SER A 305 3.13 6.42 14.08
N LEU A 306 4.03 7.27 14.60
CA LEU A 306 4.46 8.51 13.91
C LEU A 306 5.22 8.23 12.61
N MET A 307 5.79 7.03 12.44
CA MET A 307 6.38 6.61 11.18
C MET A 307 5.40 6.72 10.01
N HIS A 308 4.13 6.36 10.21
CA HIS A 308 3.10 6.43 9.17
C HIS A 308 2.71 7.87 8.83
N PHE A 309 2.60 8.74 9.83
CA PHE A 309 2.33 10.16 9.60
C PHE A 309 3.52 10.84 8.91
N GLY A 310 4.75 10.54 9.35
CA GLY A 310 5.97 10.96 8.65
C GLY A 310 5.96 10.51 7.19
N GLY A 311 5.52 9.27 6.95
CA GLY A 311 5.39 8.69 5.61
C GLY A 311 4.41 9.42 4.69
N ILE A 312 3.26 9.88 5.22
CA ILE A 312 2.30 10.70 4.46
C ILE A 312 2.96 12.02 4.02
N VAL A 313 3.60 12.71 4.97
CA VAL A 313 4.30 13.97 4.69
C VAL A 313 5.44 13.75 3.69
N GLY A 314 6.23 12.69 3.86
CA GLY A 314 7.32 12.32 2.96
C GLY A 314 6.85 12.03 1.54
N GLY A 315 5.75 11.28 1.40
CA GLY A 315 5.13 11.00 0.10
C GLY A 315 4.71 12.26 -0.65
N LEU A 316 4.16 13.24 0.06
CA LEU A 316 3.74 14.53 -0.51
C LEU A 316 4.92 15.44 -0.82
N ALA A 317 5.99 15.42 -0.01
CA ALA A 317 7.13 16.32 -0.14
C ALA A 317 8.16 15.84 -1.18
N ILE A 318 8.42 14.52 -1.27
CA ILE A 318 9.45 13.97 -2.16
C ILE A 318 8.98 13.90 -3.62
N ALA A 319 7.69 13.66 -3.87
CA ALA A 319 7.17 13.56 -5.24
C ALA A 319 7.45 14.81 -6.10
N PRO A 320 7.15 16.04 -5.67
CA PRO A 320 7.48 17.26 -6.43
C PRO A 320 8.99 17.48 -6.63
N LEU A 321 9.82 16.98 -5.72
CA LEU A 321 11.27 17.05 -5.87
C LEU A 321 11.77 16.14 -6.99
N CYS A 322 11.16 14.96 -7.15
CA CYS A 322 11.45 14.06 -8.26
C CYS A 322 11.05 14.64 -9.63
N ASP A 323 9.99 15.47 -9.67
CA ASP A 323 9.57 16.15 -10.91
C ASP A 323 10.50 17.33 -11.25
N LYS A 324 11.05 18.03 -10.25
CA LYS A 324 11.88 19.23 -10.43
C LYS A 324 13.36 18.92 -10.62
N PHE A 325 13.86 17.85 -9.99
CA PHE A 325 15.27 17.45 -10.00
C PHE A 325 15.43 16.06 -10.61
N ASN A 326 16.67 15.60 -10.72
CA ASN A 326 16.93 14.23 -11.19
C ASN A 326 16.31 13.19 -10.23
N PRO A 327 15.30 12.40 -10.66
CA PRO A 327 14.55 11.52 -9.77
C PRO A 327 15.42 10.41 -9.16
N TYR A 328 16.45 9.93 -9.85
CA TYR A 328 17.36 8.91 -9.32
C TYR A 328 18.26 9.47 -8.21
N ALA A 329 18.70 10.72 -8.34
CA ALA A 329 19.51 11.38 -7.30
C ALA A 329 18.67 11.66 -6.05
N ILE A 330 17.44 12.16 -6.22
CA ILE A 330 16.49 12.36 -5.11
C ILE A 330 16.19 11.03 -4.40
N LEU A 331 15.96 9.97 -5.18
CA LEU A 331 15.70 8.65 -4.62
C LEU A 331 16.89 8.10 -3.83
N ALA A 332 18.11 8.21 -4.37
CA ALA A 332 19.33 7.79 -3.66
C ALA A 332 19.52 8.59 -2.35
N ALA A 333 19.34 9.90 -2.38
CA ALA A 333 19.39 10.76 -1.18
C ALA A 333 18.32 10.34 -0.16
N ALA A 334 17.08 10.08 -0.60
CA ALA A 334 16.01 9.62 0.28
C ALA A 334 16.35 8.28 0.95
N TYR A 335 16.93 7.33 0.22
CA TYR A 335 17.37 6.05 0.82
C TYR A 335 18.53 6.21 1.80
N ILE A 336 19.50 7.08 1.50
CA ILE A 336 20.59 7.37 2.45
C ILE A 336 20.01 7.99 3.73
N CYS A 337 19.15 9.00 3.60
CA CYS A 337 18.51 9.64 4.76
C CYS A 337 17.61 8.64 5.52
N SER A 338 16.94 7.72 4.83
CA SER A 338 16.17 6.61 5.46
C SER A 338 17.10 5.75 6.32
N GLY A 339 18.22 5.27 5.76
CA GLY A 339 19.18 4.44 6.48
C GLY A 339 19.75 5.16 7.71
N LEU A 340 20.13 6.45 7.55
CA LEU A 340 20.63 7.26 8.67
C LEU A 340 19.56 7.46 9.75
N SER A 341 18.30 7.67 9.36
CA SER A 341 17.19 7.82 10.30
C SER A 341 16.92 6.51 11.06
N ILE A 342 16.98 5.36 10.37
CA ILE A 342 16.81 4.03 10.98
C ILE A 342 17.94 3.76 12.00
N ALA A 343 19.20 4.01 11.63
CA ALA A 343 20.33 3.91 12.56
C ALA A 343 20.18 4.90 13.73
N GLY A 344 19.69 6.11 13.45
CA GLY A 344 19.36 7.13 14.46
C GLY A 344 18.36 6.64 15.51
N ILE A 345 17.36 5.82 15.13
CA ILE A 345 16.44 5.20 16.10
C ILE A 345 17.21 4.32 17.08
N GLY A 346 18.18 3.53 16.59
CA GLY A 346 19.03 2.69 17.43
C GLY A 346 19.94 3.50 18.37
N MET A 347 20.36 4.69 17.96
CA MET A 347 21.17 5.60 18.76
C MET A 347 20.35 6.43 19.77
N ALA A 348 19.05 6.58 19.55
CA ALA A 348 18.16 7.35 20.42
C ALA A 348 18.08 6.78 21.84
N GLY A 349 18.29 5.47 22.00
CA GLY A 349 18.21 4.81 23.29
C GLY A 349 16.84 5.05 23.96
N ASN A 350 16.85 5.50 25.20
CA ASN A 350 15.64 5.84 25.98
C ASN A 350 15.20 7.30 25.82
N VAL A 351 15.87 8.11 24.97
CA VAL A 351 15.52 9.53 24.77
C VAL A 351 14.33 9.62 23.81
N ALA A 352 13.13 9.77 24.37
CA ALA A 352 11.87 9.78 23.60
C ALA A 352 11.83 10.84 22.50
N VAL A 353 12.34 12.06 22.74
CA VAL A 353 12.35 13.15 21.74
C VAL A 353 13.18 12.75 20.52
N LEU A 354 14.34 12.15 20.72
CA LEU A 354 15.20 11.70 19.62
C LEU A 354 14.57 10.52 18.88
N ALA A 355 13.93 9.59 19.62
CA ALA A 355 13.19 8.48 19.04
C ALA A 355 11.99 8.97 18.18
N ILE A 356 11.26 9.99 18.63
CA ILE A 356 10.17 10.63 17.85
C ILE A 356 10.73 11.22 16.55
N ALA A 357 11.79 12.01 16.63
CA ALA A 357 12.37 12.69 15.47
C ALA A 357 12.88 11.66 14.44
N THR A 358 13.71 10.71 14.88
CA THR A 358 14.30 9.70 13.98
C THR A 358 13.28 8.74 13.41
N THR A 359 12.27 8.33 14.17
CA THR A 359 11.15 7.49 13.67
C THR A 359 10.31 8.21 12.62
N SER A 360 9.96 9.47 12.88
CA SER A 360 9.20 10.29 11.92
C SER A 360 9.98 10.51 10.63
N LEU A 361 11.29 10.78 10.72
CA LEU A 361 12.18 10.91 9.57
C LEU A 361 12.37 9.59 8.82
N ALA A 362 12.50 8.47 9.53
CA ALA A 362 12.58 7.15 8.90
C ALA A 362 11.31 6.88 8.07
N GLY A 363 10.13 7.18 8.63
CA GLY A 363 8.87 7.12 7.88
C GLY A 363 8.84 8.05 6.67
N PHE A 364 9.20 9.31 6.87
CA PHE A 364 9.24 10.34 5.82
C PHE A 364 10.07 9.86 4.61
N PHE A 365 11.29 9.42 4.85
CA PHE A 365 12.18 9.02 3.77
C PHE A 365 11.85 7.65 3.18
N THR A 366 11.48 6.65 3.99
CA THR A 366 11.20 5.29 3.49
C THR A 366 9.94 5.25 2.62
N PHE A 367 8.82 5.84 3.07
CA PHE A 367 7.58 5.89 2.29
C PHE A 367 7.70 6.87 1.12
N GLY A 368 8.37 8.02 1.31
CA GLY A 368 8.62 8.97 0.24
C GLY A 368 9.47 8.37 -0.88
N ALA A 369 10.52 7.62 -0.53
CA ALA A 369 11.35 6.87 -1.47
C ALA A 369 10.52 5.80 -2.22
N GLN A 370 9.60 5.09 -1.55
CA GLN A 370 8.73 4.11 -2.21
C GLN A 370 7.87 4.74 -3.30
N ASN A 371 7.30 5.92 -3.04
CA ASN A 371 6.48 6.62 -4.04
C ASN A 371 7.32 7.07 -5.24
N CYS A 372 8.52 7.61 -5.00
CA CYS A 372 9.46 7.98 -6.06
C CYS A 372 9.92 6.74 -6.85
N ALA A 373 10.20 5.62 -6.18
CA ALA A 373 10.56 4.36 -6.83
C ALA A 373 9.47 3.85 -7.78
N ASN A 374 8.19 3.95 -7.38
CA ASN A 374 7.04 3.60 -8.21
C ASN A 374 6.99 4.46 -9.49
N ALA A 375 7.22 5.77 -9.37
CA ALA A 375 7.28 6.68 -10.51
C ALA A 375 8.44 6.35 -11.45
N ILE A 376 9.64 6.12 -10.91
CA ILE A 376 10.83 5.72 -11.67
C ILE A 376 10.59 4.39 -12.39
N ALA A 377 10.00 3.39 -11.75
CA ALA A 377 9.68 2.12 -12.39
C ALA A 377 8.75 2.32 -13.59
N ALA A 378 7.75 3.22 -13.47
CA ALA A 378 6.83 3.52 -14.55
C ALA A 378 7.48 4.23 -15.74
N THR A 379 8.55 5.02 -15.54
CA THR A 379 9.23 5.75 -16.61
C THR A 379 10.32 4.93 -17.32
N ASN A 380 10.89 3.92 -16.65
CA ASN A 380 11.96 3.09 -17.23
C ASN A 380 11.48 2.04 -18.23
N TYR A 381 10.18 1.75 -18.28
CA TYR A 381 9.64 0.77 -19.21
C TYR A 381 8.84 1.44 -20.33
N PRO A 382 8.97 0.97 -21.59
CA PRO A 382 8.11 1.39 -22.70
C PRO A 382 6.63 1.18 -22.34
N THR A 383 5.75 2.02 -22.89
CA THR A 383 4.31 2.01 -22.56
C THR A 383 3.69 0.62 -22.69
N ALA A 384 4.08 -0.14 -23.72
CA ALA A 384 3.53 -1.48 -23.98
C ALA A 384 3.84 -2.53 -22.89
N MET A 385 4.96 -2.39 -22.16
CA MET A 385 5.35 -3.35 -21.10
C MET A 385 5.43 -2.72 -19.71
N ARG A 386 5.01 -1.46 -19.56
CA ARG A 386 5.09 -0.69 -18.31
C ARG A 386 4.34 -1.37 -17.16
N SER A 387 3.13 -1.82 -17.41
CA SER A 387 2.31 -2.53 -16.42
C SER A 387 2.99 -3.82 -15.92
N THR A 388 3.57 -4.59 -16.84
CA THR A 388 4.34 -5.80 -16.51
C THR A 388 5.59 -5.47 -15.70
N GLY A 389 6.38 -4.46 -16.12
CA GLY A 389 7.62 -4.07 -15.45
C GLY A 389 7.39 -3.57 -14.02
N VAL A 390 6.43 -2.66 -13.83
CA VAL A 390 6.04 -2.14 -12.51
C VAL A 390 5.44 -3.25 -11.65
N GLY A 391 4.57 -4.09 -12.23
CA GLY A 391 3.94 -5.20 -11.51
C GLY A 391 4.96 -6.21 -10.97
N TRP A 392 5.98 -6.57 -11.76
CA TRP A 392 7.05 -7.46 -11.31
C TRP A 392 7.98 -6.82 -10.28
N ALA A 393 8.32 -5.53 -10.43
CA ALA A 393 9.10 -4.81 -9.43
C ALA A 393 8.38 -4.80 -8.07
N LEU A 394 7.08 -4.50 -8.06
CA LEU A 394 6.24 -4.57 -6.86
C LEU A 394 6.11 -6.00 -6.33
N GLY A 395 5.94 -6.99 -7.20
CA GLY A 395 5.84 -8.40 -6.81
C GLY A 395 7.09 -8.91 -6.11
N VAL A 396 8.27 -8.64 -6.69
CA VAL A 396 9.56 -8.94 -6.06
C VAL A 396 9.72 -8.16 -4.75
N GLY A 397 9.37 -6.88 -4.75
CA GLY A 397 9.41 -6.07 -3.54
C GLY A 397 8.55 -6.64 -2.40
N ARG A 398 7.36 -7.17 -2.71
CA ARG A 398 6.48 -7.79 -1.71
C ARG A 398 7.08 -9.02 -1.02
N SER A 399 8.04 -9.72 -1.61
CA SER A 399 8.77 -10.76 -0.86
C SER A 399 9.57 -10.17 0.31
N GLY A 400 10.01 -8.91 0.21
CA GLY A 400 10.59 -8.16 1.34
C GLY A 400 9.63 -7.98 2.51
N GLN A 401 8.32 -7.89 2.25
CA GLN A 401 7.27 -7.85 3.28
C GLN A 401 7.25 -9.12 4.15
N ILE A 402 7.64 -10.25 3.61
CA ILE A 402 7.71 -11.53 4.33
C ILE A 402 9.08 -11.68 5.01
N VAL A 403 10.14 -11.37 4.27
CA VAL A 403 11.52 -11.55 4.71
C VAL A 403 11.92 -10.58 5.83
N GLY A 404 11.46 -9.32 5.77
CA GLY A 404 11.76 -8.30 6.77
C GLY A 404 11.40 -8.69 8.20
N PRO A 405 10.14 -9.05 8.49
CA PRO A 405 9.72 -9.54 9.80
C PRO A 405 10.47 -10.80 10.26
N LEU A 406 10.76 -11.74 9.36
CA LEU A 406 11.52 -12.96 9.69
C LEU A 406 12.95 -12.63 10.11
N ILE A 407 13.65 -11.79 9.37
CA ILE A 407 15.00 -11.34 9.72
C ILE A 407 14.98 -10.66 11.09
N GLY A 408 13.98 -9.79 11.34
CA GLY A 408 13.84 -9.14 12.64
C GLY A 408 13.69 -10.15 13.78
N GLY A 409 12.80 -11.13 13.62
CA GLY A 409 12.62 -12.20 14.60
C GLY A 409 13.91 -12.98 14.88
N LEU A 410 14.68 -13.29 13.84
CA LEU A 410 15.95 -13.97 13.95
C LEU A 410 16.99 -13.12 14.71
N LEU A 411 17.19 -11.86 14.30
CA LEU A 411 18.16 -10.96 14.92
C LEU A 411 17.86 -10.72 16.42
N PHE A 412 16.60 -10.47 16.78
CA PHE A 412 16.21 -10.34 18.18
C PHE A 412 16.35 -11.66 18.97
N SER A 413 16.12 -12.82 18.35
CA SER A 413 16.32 -14.13 19.02
C SER A 413 17.80 -14.44 19.28
N MET A 414 18.70 -13.92 18.45
CA MET A 414 20.15 -14.02 18.63
C MET A 414 20.70 -13.07 19.71
N LYS A 415 19.80 -12.34 20.41
CA LYS A 415 20.14 -11.36 21.45
C LYS A 415 21.05 -10.24 20.98
N TRP A 416 21.00 -9.89 19.71
CA TRP A 416 21.61 -8.66 19.23
C TRP A 416 20.91 -7.49 19.93
N GLY A 417 21.68 -6.58 20.50
CA GLY A 417 21.10 -5.39 21.13
C GLY A 417 20.29 -4.59 20.10
N THR A 418 19.25 -3.91 20.53
CA THR A 418 18.34 -3.14 19.66
C THR A 418 19.07 -2.23 18.66
N ARG A 419 20.17 -1.59 19.11
CA ARG A 419 21.01 -0.77 18.24
C ARG A 419 21.60 -1.58 17.08
N GLY A 420 22.23 -2.74 17.38
CA GLY A 420 22.82 -3.58 16.33
C GLY A 420 21.78 -4.11 15.33
N VAL A 421 20.57 -4.41 15.81
CA VAL A 421 19.46 -4.84 14.94
C VAL A 421 19.04 -3.70 14.00
N LEU A 422 18.90 -2.47 14.50
CA LEU A 422 18.52 -1.31 13.68
C LEU A 422 19.63 -0.88 12.73
N ASP A 423 20.90 -0.98 13.13
CA ASP A 423 22.03 -0.73 12.24
C ASP A 423 22.06 -1.73 11.06
N MET A 424 21.73 -3.00 11.31
CA MET A 424 21.57 -4.01 10.25
C MET A 424 20.42 -3.71 9.31
N VAL A 425 19.30 -3.20 9.84
CA VAL A 425 18.13 -2.83 9.03
C VAL A 425 18.35 -1.53 8.23
N ALA A 426 19.31 -0.70 8.62
CA ALA A 426 19.75 0.42 7.81
C ALA A 426 20.48 0.00 6.52
N LEU A 427 21.17 -1.17 6.51
CA LEU A 427 21.93 -1.66 5.35
C LEU A 427 21.07 -1.84 4.09
N PRO A 428 19.86 -2.42 4.11
CA PRO A 428 18.96 -2.47 2.97
C PRO A 428 18.73 -1.11 2.31
N SER A 429 18.61 -0.04 3.11
CA SER A 429 18.44 1.32 2.55
C SER A 429 19.71 1.78 1.82
N ILE A 430 20.90 1.43 2.30
CA ILE A 430 22.18 1.74 1.63
C ILE A 430 22.30 0.95 0.32
N VAL A 431 21.89 -0.32 0.31
CA VAL A 431 21.87 -1.16 -0.90
C VAL A 431 20.87 -0.58 -1.91
N ALA A 432 19.69 -0.13 -1.47
CA ALA A 432 18.71 0.51 -2.34
C ALA A 432 19.24 1.83 -2.92
N ALA A 433 19.96 2.64 -2.12
CA ALA A 433 20.61 3.87 -2.58
C ALA A 433 21.67 3.59 -3.65
N THR A 434 22.51 2.59 -3.43
CA THR A 434 23.52 2.17 -4.43
C THR A 434 22.87 1.71 -5.73
N ALA A 435 21.79 0.94 -5.65
CA ALA A 435 21.02 0.53 -6.83
C ALA A 435 20.43 1.73 -7.59
N ALA A 436 19.91 2.74 -6.88
CA ALA A 436 19.41 3.98 -7.47
C ALA A 436 20.50 4.78 -8.18
N LEU A 437 21.71 4.86 -7.61
CA LEU A 437 22.86 5.52 -8.23
C LEU A 437 23.36 4.78 -9.50
N PHE A 438 23.33 3.45 -9.50
CA PHE A 438 23.63 2.65 -10.71
C PHE A 438 22.58 2.86 -11.81
N LEU A 439 21.32 3.03 -11.45
CA LEU A 439 20.26 3.39 -12.40
C LEU A 439 20.50 4.78 -13.01
N LEU A 440 20.92 5.76 -12.21
CA LEU A 440 21.31 7.09 -12.69
C LEU A 440 22.40 7.00 -13.76
N GLY A 441 23.49 6.29 -13.50
CA GLY A 441 24.58 6.10 -14.46
C GLY A 441 24.15 5.33 -15.72
N SER A 442 23.20 4.42 -15.61
CA SER A 442 22.67 3.66 -16.73
C SER A 442 21.75 4.49 -17.63
N ALA A 443 20.91 5.34 -17.04
CA ALA A 443 20.02 6.25 -17.76
C ALA A 443 20.82 7.29 -18.56
N GLN A 444 21.83 7.91 -17.95
CA GLN A 444 22.70 8.88 -18.62
C GLN A 444 23.46 8.27 -19.81
N ARG A 445 23.93 7.03 -19.68
CA ARG A 445 24.61 6.33 -20.81
C ARG A 445 23.64 5.99 -21.94
N PHE A 446 22.38 5.72 -21.62
CA PHE A 446 21.37 5.43 -22.62
C PHE A 446 20.96 6.68 -23.41
N GLU A 447 20.82 7.82 -22.73
CA GLU A 447 20.55 9.11 -23.36
C GLU A 447 21.71 9.55 -24.24
N ALA A 448 22.94 9.49 -23.75
CA ALA A 448 24.14 9.82 -24.52
C ALA A 448 24.29 8.96 -25.80
N ARG A 449 23.96 7.66 -25.72
CA ARG A 449 23.94 6.79 -26.91
C ARG A 449 22.84 7.16 -27.90
N ARG A 450 21.68 7.57 -27.43
CA ARG A 450 20.60 8.03 -28.31
C ARG A 450 20.94 9.32 -29.04
N GLU A 451 21.60 10.25 -28.38
CA GLU A 451 22.07 11.50 -29.01
C GLU A 451 23.15 11.26 -30.07
N VAL A 452 24.05 10.27 -29.84
CA VAL A 452 25.07 9.90 -30.82
C VAL A 452 24.47 9.20 -32.04
N LEU A 453 23.40 8.42 -31.88
CA LEU A 453 22.72 7.71 -32.96
C LEU A 453 21.73 8.60 -33.74
N ALA A 454 21.33 9.74 -33.16
CA ALA A 454 20.44 10.72 -33.79
C ALA A 454 21.19 11.79 -34.58
N LYS A 455 22.53 11.86 -34.46
CA LYS A 455 23.46 12.67 -35.26
C LYS A 455 24.05 11.83 -36.40
#